data_b65eeccd1d2e5548b455dca0aa1ef538
#
_entry.id   b65eeccd1d2e5548b455dca0aa1ef538
#
_cell.length_a   1.000
_cell.length_b   1.000
_cell.length_c   1.000
_cell.angle_alpha   90.00
_cell.angle_beta   90.00
_cell.angle_gamma   90.00
#
_symmetry.space_group_name_H-M   'P 1'
#
loop_
_entity.id
_entity.type
_entity.pdbx_description
1 polymer ?
#
loop_
_entity_poly.entity_id
_entity_poly.type
_entity_poly.pdbx_seq_one_letter_code
_entity_poly.pdbx_strand_id
1 'polypeptide(L)'
;LKKALFTVLLVALAVSSVFAWPLSLHGVREDSVSAGYFDSMKQHLTHYVEFAITEKNEVNRYHGMPLWLLIAMVDGKDSAHPYKFDLKRWEAGYEVTLIASDGYSVTFDTANMPVGQLYLADRKNGVKIPPTVVGNVSTKYMVKDLAAIEIMIPDLMAQQKSPYAYELEFSIAGTEYAYTLEELKNSEFFIEKPGRYTTSAGTTYYGVYGGVPIYEFLKRLANVTTDDTMKVIALDSYEMTYSMADLADTSDGVWIFAFIMDGEPMPEDPGPVRTIKVGDNNPNIDGHLSAKMVKTVQLAGKPFRPYTLTMKGLMHFELDRQTVESGVSCHKTTVEYKSKAGTAKYTGIPLWMLLAYVDDPNYAPHKQDSSIIAYNRDLALKGYNVKITAMDGYAITLRSEELDMNNDVLIATTKNGEELPEGEWPLILVWQYDSTQIPANIKGVKQVTSIEVITD
;
A
#
# COMPACT_ATOMS: atom_id res chain seq x y z
N LEU A 1 37.83 -19.69 19.14
CA LEU A 1 38.70 -19.18 18.07
C LEU A 1 38.22 -19.71 16.72
N LYS A 2 37.29 -19.06 16.02
CA LYS A 2 37.16 -19.12 14.55
C LYS A 2 36.66 -17.77 14.10
N LYS A 3 37.57 -16.94 13.59
CA LYS A 3 37.23 -15.73 12.84
C LYS A 3 36.58 -16.19 11.54
N ALA A 4 35.30 -15.95 11.37
CA ALA A 4 34.67 -16.05 10.08
C ALA A 4 35.02 -14.82 9.28
N LEU A 5 35.77 -15.02 8.22
CA LEU A 5 36.16 -14.01 7.24
C LEU A 5 34.93 -13.76 6.36
N PHE A 6 34.25 -12.62 6.56
CA PHE A 6 33.24 -12.16 5.61
C PHE A 6 33.96 -11.45 4.47
N THR A 7 33.94 -12.05 3.30
CA THR A 7 34.48 -11.46 2.07
C THR A 7 33.51 -10.44 1.56
N VAL A 8 33.83 -9.16 1.74
CA VAL A 8 33.13 -8.05 1.11
C VAL A 8 33.37 -8.15 -0.40
N LEU A 9 32.32 -8.36 -1.17
CA LEU A 9 32.37 -8.30 -2.63
C LEU A 9 32.40 -6.82 -3.03
N LEU A 10 33.59 -6.28 -3.24
CA LEU A 10 33.80 -4.93 -3.78
C LEU A 10 33.51 -4.97 -5.28
N VAL A 11 32.33 -4.56 -5.71
CA VAL A 11 32.06 -4.26 -7.12
C VAL A 11 32.55 -2.84 -7.37
N ALA A 12 33.70 -2.72 -8.00
CA ALA A 12 34.24 -1.46 -8.48
C ALA A 12 33.39 -0.95 -9.64
N LEU A 13 32.54 0.05 -9.41
CA LEU A 13 31.87 0.82 -10.45
C LEU A 13 32.70 2.08 -10.74
N ALA A 14 33.14 2.19 -11.99
CA ALA A 14 33.92 3.31 -12.50
C ALA A 14 33.10 4.60 -12.58
N VAL A 15 33.63 5.61 -11.97
CA VAL A 15 33.52 7.07 -12.06
C VAL A 15 32.59 7.61 -13.17
N SER A 16 31.48 8.21 -12.72
CA SER A 16 31.04 9.52 -13.19
C SER A 16 30.54 10.30 -11.97
N SER A 17 31.06 11.50 -11.77
CA SER A 17 30.80 12.38 -10.64
C SER A 17 29.37 12.93 -10.64
N VAL A 18 28.44 12.13 -10.20
CA VAL A 18 27.09 12.55 -9.83
C VAL A 18 26.85 11.96 -8.45
N PHE A 19 26.55 12.83 -7.47
CA PHE A 19 26.30 12.59 -6.04
C PHE A 19 25.88 11.14 -5.71
N ALA A 20 26.40 10.58 -4.60
CA ALA A 20 26.16 9.19 -4.17
C ALA A 20 24.68 8.93 -3.86
N TRP A 21 23.92 8.65 -4.89
CA TRP A 21 22.56 8.11 -4.81
C TRP A 21 22.49 6.87 -5.72
N PRO A 22 21.80 5.78 -5.29
CA PRO A 22 21.05 5.61 -4.05
C PRO A 22 21.95 5.43 -2.82
N LEU A 23 21.49 5.91 -1.66
CA LEU A 23 22.04 5.58 -0.36
C LEU A 23 21.55 4.18 0.04
N SER A 24 22.46 3.25 0.28
CA SER A 24 22.12 1.90 0.73
C SER A 24 21.91 1.85 2.24
N LEU A 25 20.89 1.13 2.68
CA LEU A 25 20.57 0.91 4.08
C LEU A 25 20.60 -0.59 4.37
N HIS A 26 21.44 -1.02 5.31
CA HIS A 26 21.62 -2.41 5.69
C HIS A 26 21.36 -2.62 7.17
N GLY A 27 20.46 -3.52 7.52
CA GLY A 27 20.13 -3.77 8.92
C GLY A 27 19.34 -5.05 9.11
N VAL A 28 18.32 -5.01 9.94
CA VAL A 28 17.35 -6.11 10.10
C VAL A 28 16.65 -6.41 8.77
N ARG A 29 16.65 -5.44 7.87
CA ARG A 29 16.23 -5.55 6.47
C ARG A 29 17.15 -4.71 5.59
N GLU A 30 17.09 -4.96 4.29
CA GLU A 30 17.77 -4.18 3.28
C GLU A 30 16.80 -3.12 2.71
N ASP A 31 17.30 -1.92 2.47
CA ASP A 31 16.53 -0.84 1.82
C ASP A 31 17.47 0.11 1.08
N SER A 32 16.91 1.05 0.33
CA SER A 32 17.67 2.10 -0.32
C SER A 32 16.89 3.39 -0.46
N VAL A 33 17.58 4.52 -0.35
CA VAL A 33 17.00 5.85 -0.52
C VAL A 33 17.52 6.45 -1.81
N SER A 34 16.63 6.59 -2.81
CA SER A 34 16.95 7.33 -4.04
C SER A 34 16.91 8.84 -3.81
N ALA A 35 17.52 9.61 -4.71
CA ALA A 35 17.44 11.08 -4.67
C ALA A 35 15.98 11.57 -4.70
N GLY A 36 15.12 10.95 -5.52
CA GLY A 36 13.71 11.30 -5.61
C GLY A 36 12.94 10.98 -4.35
N TYR A 37 13.21 9.84 -3.72
CA TYR A 37 12.60 9.48 -2.43
C TYR A 37 13.04 10.45 -1.32
N PHE A 38 14.34 10.77 -1.24
CA PHE A 38 14.84 11.78 -0.30
C PHE A 38 14.17 13.14 -0.51
N ASP A 39 13.98 13.57 -1.76
CA ASP A 39 13.29 14.82 -2.09
C ASP A 39 11.80 14.78 -1.68
N SER A 40 11.13 13.64 -1.79
CA SER A 40 9.75 13.49 -1.31
C SER A 40 9.65 13.59 0.22
N MET A 41 10.60 13.00 0.96
CA MET A 41 10.65 13.09 2.43
C MET A 41 10.79 14.54 2.93
N LYS A 42 11.43 15.44 2.17
CA LYS A 42 11.57 16.86 2.51
C LYS A 42 10.25 17.62 2.60
N GLN A 43 9.19 17.10 2.01
CA GLN A 43 7.85 17.73 2.05
C GLN A 43 7.22 17.63 3.44
N HIS A 44 7.72 16.74 4.30
CA HIS A 44 7.28 16.63 5.68
C HIS A 44 8.07 17.62 6.56
N LEU A 45 7.41 18.67 7.04
CA LEU A 45 8.03 19.77 7.82
C LEU A 45 8.85 19.31 9.03
N THR A 46 8.53 18.16 9.62
CA THR A 46 9.24 17.58 10.77
C THR A 46 10.47 16.78 10.37
N HIS A 47 10.62 16.43 9.10
CA HIS A 47 11.66 15.55 8.60
C HIS A 47 12.84 16.32 8.02
N TYR A 48 12.64 17.50 7.48
CA TYR A 48 13.69 18.30 6.85
C TYR A 48 13.82 19.65 7.53
N VAL A 49 14.94 19.87 8.19
CA VAL A 49 15.16 21.02 9.06
C VAL A 49 16.43 21.78 8.70
N GLU A 50 16.43 23.10 8.99
CA GLU A 50 17.64 23.91 9.00
C GLU A 50 18.25 23.88 10.41
N PHE A 51 19.56 23.70 10.50
CA PHE A 51 20.31 23.75 11.74
C PHE A 51 21.70 24.34 11.51
N ALA A 52 22.29 24.87 12.57
CA ALA A 52 23.59 25.52 12.52
C ALA A 52 24.66 24.69 13.24
N ILE A 53 25.81 24.54 12.62
CA ILE A 53 27.00 23.90 13.21
C ILE A 53 28.18 24.87 13.15
N THR A 54 28.92 25.01 14.27
CA THR A 54 30.15 25.79 14.30
C THR A 54 31.31 24.90 13.91
N GLU A 55 31.93 25.18 12.77
CA GLU A 55 33.11 24.51 12.25
C GLU A 55 34.24 25.52 12.15
N LYS A 56 35.39 25.26 12.79
CA LYS A 56 36.57 26.12 12.72
C LYS A 56 36.28 27.61 13.00
N ASN A 57 35.42 27.89 13.98
CA ASN A 57 34.94 29.24 14.37
C ASN A 57 33.98 29.90 13.36
N GLU A 58 33.52 29.21 12.34
CA GLU A 58 32.50 29.68 11.41
C GLU A 58 31.19 28.97 11.66
N VAL A 59 30.08 29.71 11.64
CA VAL A 59 28.71 29.15 11.74
C VAL A 59 28.27 28.78 10.35
N ASN A 60 28.13 27.48 10.10
CA ASN A 60 27.58 26.95 8.86
C ASN A 60 26.11 26.52 9.07
N ARG A 61 25.25 26.87 8.13
CA ARG A 61 23.86 26.47 8.10
C ARG A 61 23.69 25.26 7.19
N TYR A 62 23.12 24.21 7.73
CA TYR A 62 22.83 22.99 7.00
C TYR A 62 21.33 22.78 6.89
N HIS A 63 20.88 22.18 5.79
CA HIS A 63 19.54 21.63 5.68
C HIS A 63 19.67 20.13 5.48
N GLY A 64 18.95 19.38 6.26
CA GLY A 64 19.02 17.93 6.24
C GLY A 64 17.93 17.26 7.08
N MET A 65 17.97 15.96 7.08
CA MET A 65 17.04 15.08 7.74
C MET A 65 17.70 14.42 8.94
N PRO A 66 17.03 14.28 10.10
CA PRO A 66 17.57 13.51 11.20
C PRO A 66 17.95 12.08 10.77
N LEU A 67 19.18 11.67 11.09
CA LEU A 67 19.71 10.37 10.65
C LEU A 67 18.90 9.19 11.18
N TRP A 68 18.30 9.32 12.37
CA TRP A 68 17.48 8.28 12.97
C TRP A 68 16.26 7.91 12.11
N LEU A 69 15.74 8.82 11.27
CA LEU A 69 14.65 8.53 10.34
C LEU A 69 15.04 7.49 9.29
N LEU A 70 16.28 7.57 8.79
CA LEU A 70 16.79 6.60 7.81
C LEU A 70 17.12 5.28 8.49
N ILE A 71 17.66 5.32 9.71
CA ILE A 71 17.96 4.12 10.51
C ILE A 71 16.67 3.37 10.85
N ALA A 72 15.59 4.10 11.18
CA ALA A 72 14.28 3.50 11.46
C ALA A 72 13.71 2.68 10.28
N MET A 73 14.18 2.92 9.06
CA MET A 73 13.77 2.13 7.90
C MET A 73 14.29 0.70 7.94
N VAL A 74 15.38 0.45 8.68
CA VAL A 74 16.09 -0.85 8.70
C VAL A 74 16.36 -1.40 10.10
N ASP A 75 15.87 -0.74 11.18
CA ASP A 75 16.12 -1.15 12.57
C ASP A 75 15.12 -2.17 13.13
N GLY A 76 14.10 -2.57 12.35
CA GLY A 76 13.10 -3.54 12.78
C GLY A 76 12.32 -4.18 11.64
N LYS A 77 11.68 -5.32 11.94
CA LYS A 77 10.92 -6.10 10.96
C LYS A 77 9.70 -5.38 10.42
N ASP A 78 9.08 -4.53 11.24
CA ASP A 78 7.81 -3.87 10.93
C ASP A 78 7.99 -2.44 10.45
N SER A 79 9.22 -1.98 10.30
CA SER A 79 9.51 -0.59 10.00
C SER A 79 9.52 -0.30 8.50
N ALA A 80 8.42 -0.56 7.83
CA ALA A 80 8.20 -0.05 6.47
C ALA A 80 8.09 1.49 6.43
N HIS A 81 8.14 2.16 7.59
CA HIS A 81 7.97 3.60 7.67
C HIS A 81 8.80 4.25 8.79
N PRO A 82 9.43 5.42 8.57
CA PRO A 82 10.22 6.16 9.57
C PRO A 82 9.48 6.48 10.88
N TYR A 83 8.15 6.39 10.89
CA TYR A 83 7.33 6.63 12.09
C TYR A 83 7.33 5.49 13.11
N LYS A 84 7.93 4.34 12.79
CA LYS A 84 8.04 3.19 13.69
C LYS A 84 9.41 3.10 14.38
N PHE A 85 10.09 4.22 14.54
CA PHE A 85 11.36 4.29 15.25
C PHE A 85 11.26 3.71 16.66
N ASP A 86 12.10 2.72 16.96
CA ASP A 86 12.15 2.09 18.28
C ASP A 86 13.17 2.81 19.20
N LEU A 87 12.68 3.85 19.89
CA LEU A 87 13.50 4.61 20.83
C LEU A 87 14.10 3.74 21.93
N LYS A 88 13.36 2.74 22.43
CA LYS A 88 13.88 1.85 23.49
C LYS A 88 15.04 1.01 23.02
N ARG A 89 14.98 0.56 21.78
CA ARG A 89 16.07 -0.19 21.15
C ARG A 89 17.28 0.69 20.90
N TRP A 90 17.08 1.93 20.44
CA TRP A 90 18.14 2.91 20.30
C TRP A 90 18.85 3.16 21.63
N GLU A 91 18.10 3.37 22.71
CA GLU A 91 18.62 3.60 24.07
C GLU A 91 19.30 2.35 24.65
N ALA A 92 18.84 1.16 24.30
CA ALA A 92 19.48 -0.11 24.69
C ALA A 92 20.83 -0.34 24.02
N GLY A 93 21.07 0.27 22.87
CA GLY A 93 22.36 0.26 22.15
C GLY A 93 22.45 -0.79 21.07
N TYR A 94 22.88 -0.36 19.91
CA TYR A 94 23.36 -1.18 18.81
C TYR A 94 24.36 -0.39 17.95
N GLU A 95 25.16 -1.10 17.17
CA GLU A 95 26.18 -0.47 16.33
C GLU A 95 25.57 0.08 15.04
N VAL A 96 25.93 1.31 14.70
CA VAL A 96 25.64 1.97 13.41
C VAL A 96 26.94 2.33 12.74
N THR A 97 27.17 1.84 11.53
CA THR A 97 28.32 2.16 10.70
C THR A 97 27.89 3.04 9.54
N LEU A 98 28.54 4.18 9.40
CA LEU A 98 28.37 5.13 8.30
C LEU A 98 29.51 4.92 7.31
N ILE A 99 29.20 4.73 6.02
CA ILE A 99 30.18 4.42 4.98
C ILE A 99 30.08 5.46 3.87
N ALA A 100 31.20 6.13 3.59
CA ALA A 100 31.33 7.08 2.48
C ALA A 100 31.60 6.36 1.15
N SER A 101 31.39 7.05 0.05
CA SER A 101 31.65 6.53 -1.31
C SER A 101 33.13 6.21 -1.58
N ASP A 102 34.04 6.83 -0.85
CA ASP A 102 35.47 6.55 -0.93
C ASP A 102 35.97 5.41 -0.04
N GLY A 103 35.03 4.75 0.69
CA GLY A 103 35.27 3.62 1.59
C GLY A 103 35.66 4.05 3.02
N TYR A 104 35.72 5.36 3.33
CA TYR A 104 35.86 5.79 4.73
C TYR A 104 34.65 5.34 5.52
N SER A 105 34.87 4.78 6.71
CA SER A 105 33.76 4.34 7.57
C SER A 105 33.99 4.72 9.03
N VAL A 106 32.92 4.95 9.75
CA VAL A 106 32.91 5.19 11.19
C VAL A 106 31.72 4.51 11.83
N THR A 107 31.97 3.86 12.96
CA THR A 107 30.95 3.17 13.75
C THR A 107 30.69 3.91 15.07
N PHE A 108 29.43 3.96 15.49
CA PHE A 108 29.04 4.40 16.82
C PHE A 108 28.00 3.46 17.42
N ASP A 109 27.93 3.44 18.75
CA ASP A 109 26.89 2.76 19.50
C ASP A 109 25.77 3.75 19.79
N THR A 110 24.52 3.39 19.48
CA THR A 110 23.35 4.24 19.66
C THR A 110 23.10 4.61 21.11
N ALA A 111 23.41 3.74 22.09
CA ALA A 111 23.30 4.07 23.52
C ALA A 111 24.16 5.27 23.93
N ASN A 112 25.24 5.54 23.20
CA ASN A 112 26.15 6.65 23.42
C ASN A 112 25.88 7.86 22.49
N MET A 113 24.81 7.78 21.68
CA MET A 113 24.45 8.81 20.71
C MET A 113 23.01 9.27 20.93
N PRO A 114 22.78 10.42 21.57
CA PRO A 114 21.41 10.93 21.77
C PRO A 114 20.69 11.09 20.43
N VAL A 115 19.42 10.71 20.39
CA VAL A 115 18.57 10.83 19.20
C VAL A 115 18.52 12.28 18.72
N GLY A 116 18.62 12.49 17.42
CA GLY A 116 18.54 13.83 16.83
C GLY A 116 19.86 14.63 16.85
N GLN A 117 20.99 14.02 17.23
CA GLN A 117 22.30 14.69 17.18
C GLN A 117 22.97 14.62 15.81
N LEU A 118 22.59 13.68 14.97
CA LEU A 118 23.11 13.49 13.62
C LEU A 118 22.03 13.72 12.56
N TYR A 119 22.42 14.35 11.46
CA TYR A 119 21.56 14.68 10.33
C TYR A 119 22.25 14.29 9.02
N LEU A 120 21.50 13.77 8.07
CA LEU A 120 21.93 13.67 6.69
C LEU A 120 21.59 14.97 5.97
N ALA A 121 22.60 15.81 5.71
CA ALA A 121 22.46 17.09 5.04
C ALA A 121 22.73 16.96 3.54
N ASP A 122 21.96 17.68 2.72
CA ASP A 122 22.15 17.82 1.28
C ASP A 122 22.42 19.28 0.87
N ARG A 123 22.39 20.23 1.83
CA ARG A 123 22.72 21.65 1.60
C ARG A 123 23.56 22.21 2.74
N LYS A 124 24.50 23.06 2.36
CA LYS A 124 25.34 23.85 3.27
C LYS A 124 25.30 25.31 2.81
N ASN A 125 24.93 26.25 3.68
CA ASN A 125 24.80 27.67 3.38
C ASN A 125 23.99 27.94 2.09
N GLY A 126 22.88 27.19 1.90
CA GLY A 126 22.02 27.26 0.72
C GLY A 126 22.55 26.54 -0.53
N VAL A 127 23.80 26.10 -0.55
CA VAL A 127 24.40 25.39 -1.68
C VAL A 127 24.20 23.89 -1.53
N LYS A 128 23.83 23.19 -2.61
CA LYS A 128 23.69 21.73 -2.65
C LYS A 128 25.04 21.07 -2.46
N ILE A 129 25.10 20.08 -1.59
CA ILE A 129 26.28 19.26 -1.31
C ILE A 129 25.96 17.78 -1.49
N PRO A 130 26.95 16.89 -1.66
CA PRO A 130 26.75 15.45 -1.54
C PRO A 130 26.11 15.09 -0.19
N PRO A 131 25.34 13.99 -0.10
CA PRO A 131 24.79 13.52 1.17
C PRO A 131 25.89 13.46 2.24
N THR A 132 25.75 14.29 3.26
CA THR A 132 26.83 14.45 4.27
C THR A 132 26.24 14.33 5.66
N VAL A 133 26.77 13.40 6.46
CA VAL A 133 26.38 13.30 7.87
C VAL A 133 27.07 14.41 8.65
N VAL A 134 26.28 15.22 9.32
CA VAL A 134 26.72 16.32 10.17
C VAL A 134 25.93 16.35 11.47
N GLY A 135 26.46 16.98 12.50
CA GLY A 135 25.76 17.05 13.77
C GLY A 135 26.52 17.80 14.85
N ASN A 136 25.87 17.97 15.99
CA ASN A 136 26.49 18.56 17.18
C ASN A 136 27.23 17.49 18.01
N VAL A 137 28.15 16.80 17.36
CA VAL A 137 28.93 15.68 17.89
C VAL A 137 30.40 15.80 17.50
N SER A 138 31.20 14.86 17.95
CA SER A 138 32.60 14.77 17.49
C SER A 138 32.71 14.71 15.97
N THR A 139 33.63 15.49 15.37
CA THR A 139 33.84 15.55 13.92
C THR A 139 34.17 14.19 13.29
N LYS A 140 34.60 13.20 14.07
CA LYS A 140 34.86 11.83 13.59
C LYS A 140 33.61 11.16 13.04
N TYR A 141 32.42 11.57 13.47
CA TYR A 141 31.14 11.03 12.99
C TYR A 141 30.55 11.81 11.80
N MET A 142 31.23 12.85 11.35
CA MET A 142 30.84 13.64 10.19
C MET A 142 31.37 12.97 8.91
N VAL A 143 30.52 12.28 8.19
CA VAL A 143 30.88 11.53 6.99
C VAL A 143 30.37 12.28 5.75
N LYS A 144 31.29 12.62 4.84
CA LYS A 144 30.99 13.27 3.57
C LYS A 144 30.69 12.22 2.51
N ASP A 145 29.80 12.56 1.59
CA ASP A 145 29.44 11.70 0.47
C ASP A 145 29.03 10.29 0.94
N LEU A 146 28.06 10.26 1.86
CA LEU A 146 27.57 9.03 2.47
C LEU A 146 26.96 8.12 1.40
N ALA A 147 27.43 6.88 1.32
CA ALA A 147 26.98 5.86 0.38
C ALA A 147 26.16 4.76 1.04
N ALA A 148 26.45 4.42 2.31
CA ALA A 148 25.68 3.40 3.02
C ALA A 148 25.58 3.68 4.53
N ILE A 149 24.53 3.17 5.13
CA ILE A 149 24.35 3.04 6.57
C ILE A 149 24.15 1.56 6.87
N GLU A 150 24.99 1.00 7.73
CA GLU A 150 24.87 -0.37 8.21
C GLU A 150 24.54 -0.35 9.70
N ILE A 151 23.57 -1.14 10.13
CA ILE A 151 23.27 -1.32 11.54
C ILE A 151 23.42 -2.80 11.91
N MET A 152 23.92 -3.04 13.12
CA MET A 152 24.10 -4.39 13.63
C MET A 152 23.31 -4.57 14.94
N ILE A 153 22.19 -5.30 14.83
CA ILE A 153 21.35 -5.68 15.95
C ILE A 153 21.39 -7.21 16.05
N PRO A 154 22.35 -7.82 16.78
CA PRO A 154 22.68 -9.24 16.71
C PRO A 154 21.49 -10.17 16.93
N ASP A 155 20.66 -9.86 17.94
CA ASP A 155 19.52 -10.71 18.30
C ASP A 155 18.39 -10.70 17.24
N LEU A 156 18.28 -9.61 16.48
CA LEU A 156 17.30 -9.49 15.40
C LEU A 156 17.85 -10.01 14.07
N MET A 157 19.13 -9.79 13.80
CA MET A 157 19.78 -10.32 12.60
C MET A 157 19.91 -11.84 12.65
N ALA A 158 20.15 -12.41 13.83
CA ALA A 158 20.13 -13.86 14.04
C ALA A 158 18.72 -14.48 13.84
N GLN A 159 17.69 -13.65 13.86
CA GLN A 159 16.30 -14.02 13.58
C GLN A 159 15.85 -13.64 12.16
N GLN A 160 16.76 -13.21 11.29
CA GLN A 160 16.42 -12.97 9.88
C GLN A 160 15.91 -14.28 9.27
N LYS A 161 14.60 -14.41 9.24
CA LYS A 161 13.95 -15.48 8.48
C LYS A 161 14.26 -15.22 7.01
N SER A 162 14.50 -16.29 6.26
CA SER A 162 14.51 -16.24 4.80
C SER A 162 13.34 -15.36 4.31
N PRO A 163 13.52 -14.49 3.32
CA PRO A 163 12.40 -13.74 2.73
C PRO A 163 11.30 -14.68 2.22
N TYR A 164 11.63 -15.95 2.00
CA TYR A 164 10.70 -17.03 1.66
C TYR A 164 10.05 -17.71 2.85
N ALA A 165 10.37 -17.31 4.09
CA ALA A 165 9.72 -17.85 5.30
C ALA A 165 8.33 -17.25 5.58
N TYR A 166 7.89 -16.27 4.78
CA TYR A 166 6.53 -15.77 4.81
C TYR A 166 5.55 -16.90 4.48
N GLU A 167 4.47 -16.99 5.25
CA GLU A 167 3.42 -18.00 5.07
C GLU A 167 2.20 -17.38 4.41
N LEU A 168 1.77 -17.98 3.31
CA LEU A 168 0.48 -17.71 2.66
C LEU A 168 -0.55 -18.70 3.22
N GLU A 169 -1.63 -18.18 3.77
CA GLU A 169 -2.67 -18.95 4.45
C GLU A 169 -3.87 -19.17 3.52
N PHE A 170 -4.48 -20.35 3.59
CA PHE A 170 -5.63 -20.72 2.77
C PHE A 170 -6.73 -21.28 3.67
N SER A 171 -7.93 -20.69 3.58
CA SER A 171 -9.15 -21.16 4.26
C SER A 171 -10.12 -21.67 3.21
N ILE A 172 -10.20 -22.98 3.06
CA ILE A 172 -10.95 -23.64 1.98
C ILE A 172 -11.89 -24.68 2.57
N ALA A 173 -13.20 -24.49 2.39
CA ALA A 173 -14.24 -25.42 2.85
C ALA A 173 -14.10 -25.82 4.34
N GLY A 174 -13.67 -24.86 5.18
CA GLY A 174 -13.46 -25.08 6.62
C GLY A 174 -12.15 -25.76 6.98
N THR A 175 -11.27 -25.99 6.01
CA THR A 175 -9.92 -26.51 6.23
C THR A 175 -8.91 -25.39 6.05
N GLU A 176 -7.98 -25.27 7.00
CA GLU A 176 -6.90 -24.29 6.96
C GLU A 176 -5.62 -24.95 6.46
N TYR A 177 -4.93 -24.27 5.55
CA TYR A 177 -3.62 -24.63 5.05
C TYR A 177 -2.69 -23.44 5.18
N ALA A 178 -1.40 -23.68 5.35
CA ALA A 178 -0.38 -22.66 5.29
C ALA A 178 0.84 -23.19 4.53
N TYR A 179 1.38 -22.37 3.63
CA TYR A 179 2.58 -22.69 2.88
C TYR A 179 3.56 -21.53 2.97
N THR A 180 4.81 -21.84 3.29
CA THR A 180 5.88 -20.86 3.16
C THR A 180 6.15 -20.58 1.69
N LEU A 181 6.63 -19.37 1.37
CA LEU A 181 7.03 -19.06 -0.01
C LEU A 181 8.17 -19.95 -0.49
N GLU A 182 8.98 -20.50 0.42
CA GLU A 182 10.02 -21.50 0.11
C GLU A 182 9.41 -22.81 -0.39
N GLU A 183 8.36 -23.31 0.27
CA GLU A 183 7.62 -24.49 -0.17
C GLU A 183 6.95 -24.26 -1.52
N LEU A 184 6.34 -23.09 -1.72
CA LEU A 184 5.71 -22.70 -3.00
C LEU A 184 6.76 -22.57 -4.12
N LYS A 185 7.91 -21.98 -3.85
CA LYS A 185 9.02 -21.84 -4.81
C LYS A 185 9.57 -23.19 -5.26
N ASN A 186 9.65 -24.14 -4.34
CA ASN A 186 10.16 -25.50 -4.59
C ASN A 186 9.09 -26.46 -5.10
N SER A 187 7.84 -26.01 -5.25
CA SER A 187 6.75 -26.83 -5.75
C SER A 187 6.81 -27.02 -7.27
N GLU A 188 6.18 -28.09 -7.75
CA GLU A 188 5.99 -28.34 -9.20
C GLU A 188 5.15 -27.28 -9.92
N PHE A 189 4.44 -26.42 -9.16
CA PHE A 189 3.60 -25.34 -9.68
C PHE A 189 4.37 -24.06 -9.96
N PHE A 190 5.61 -23.92 -9.49
CA PHE A 190 6.36 -22.67 -9.65
C PHE A 190 6.60 -22.35 -11.12
N ILE A 191 6.18 -21.15 -11.52
CA ILE A 191 6.45 -20.60 -12.85
C ILE A 191 7.00 -19.18 -12.73
N GLU A 192 7.74 -18.76 -13.77
CA GLU A 192 8.28 -17.41 -13.87
C GLU A 192 8.03 -16.88 -15.28
N LYS A 193 7.28 -15.77 -15.40
CA LYS A 193 6.88 -15.20 -16.68
C LYS A 193 6.70 -13.68 -16.60
N PRO A 194 6.82 -12.94 -17.72
CA PRO A 194 6.54 -11.52 -17.76
C PRO A 194 5.07 -11.20 -17.49
N GLY A 195 4.84 -10.05 -16.85
CA GLY A 195 3.53 -9.52 -16.57
C GLY A 195 3.61 -8.02 -16.32
N ARG A 196 2.46 -7.35 -16.39
CA ARG A 196 2.37 -5.91 -16.11
C ARG A 196 1.01 -5.55 -15.55
N TYR A 197 0.96 -4.42 -14.85
CA TYR A 197 -0.29 -3.83 -14.41
C TYR A 197 -0.24 -2.32 -14.57
N THR A 198 -1.39 -1.72 -14.85
CA THR A 198 -1.53 -0.28 -15.00
C THR A 198 -2.38 0.27 -13.85
N THR A 199 -1.83 1.19 -13.08
CA THR A 199 -2.57 1.85 -11.99
C THR A 199 -3.63 2.78 -12.56
N SER A 200 -4.62 3.14 -11.75
CA SER A 200 -5.64 4.14 -12.07
C SER A 200 -5.05 5.51 -12.44
N ALA A 201 -3.83 5.83 -11.95
CA ALA A 201 -3.08 7.02 -12.36
C ALA A 201 -2.44 6.89 -13.76
N GLY A 202 -2.60 5.76 -14.45
CA GLY A 202 -2.05 5.49 -15.78
C GLY A 202 -0.58 5.05 -15.79
N THR A 203 0.03 4.83 -14.62
CA THR A 203 1.41 4.31 -14.54
C THR A 203 1.41 2.80 -14.74
N THR A 204 2.19 2.32 -15.71
CA THR A 204 2.34 0.89 -15.95
C THR A 204 3.65 0.38 -15.37
N TYR A 205 3.56 -0.68 -14.58
CA TYR A 205 4.67 -1.42 -13.99
C TYR A 205 4.88 -2.73 -14.75
N TYR A 206 6.13 -3.06 -15.03
CA TYR A 206 6.56 -4.24 -15.79
C TYR A 206 7.50 -5.07 -14.92
N GLY A 207 7.52 -6.38 -15.09
CA GLY A 207 8.49 -7.27 -14.47
C GLY A 207 8.34 -8.70 -14.95
N VAL A 208 9.33 -9.53 -14.64
CA VAL A 208 9.23 -10.99 -14.69
C VAL A 208 8.84 -11.45 -13.30
N TYR A 209 7.66 -12.05 -13.18
CA TYR A 209 7.10 -12.45 -11.89
C TYR A 209 7.16 -13.96 -11.73
N GLY A 210 7.68 -14.39 -10.57
CA GLY A 210 7.74 -15.78 -10.16
C GLY A 210 6.73 -16.09 -9.06
N GLY A 211 6.02 -17.22 -9.20
CA GLY A 211 4.99 -17.63 -8.25
C GLY A 211 4.26 -18.88 -8.67
N VAL A 212 3.11 -19.15 -8.04
CA VAL A 212 2.30 -20.33 -8.32
C VAL A 212 0.98 -19.97 -8.98
N PRO A 213 0.53 -20.69 -10.03
CA PRO A 213 -0.77 -20.51 -10.67
C PRO A 213 -1.90 -20.68 -9.67
N ILE A 214 -2.75 -19.66 -9.52
CA ILE A 214 -3.78 -19.62 -8.49
C ILE A 214 -4.77 -20.76 -8.64
N TYR A 215 -5.38 -20.89 -9.82
CA TYR A 215 -6.43 -21.89 -10.05
C TYR A 215 -5.91 -23.32 -9.90
N GLU A 216 -4.79 -23.67 -10.53
CA GLU A 216 -4.24 -25.00 -10.49
C GLU A 216 -3.74 -25.38 -9.09
N PHE A 217 -3.16 -24.43 -8.36
CA PHE A 217 -2.72 -24.63 -6.99
C PHE A 217 -3.91 -24.89 -6.05
N LEU A 218 -4.97 -24.08 -6.13
CA LEU A 218 -6.17 -24.25 -5.33
C LEU A 218 -6.89 -25.57 -5.63
N LYS A 219 -6.96 -25.97 -6.91
CA LYS A 219 -7.48 -27.29 -7.33
C LYS A 219 -6.73 -28.45 -6.70
N ARG A 220 -5.45 -28.30 -6.45
CA ARG A 220 -4.63 -29.33 -5.77
C ARG A 220 -4.98 -29.47 -4.30
N LEU A 221 -5.40 -28.36 -3.66
CA LEU A 221 -5.76 -28.33 -2.24
C LEU A 221 -7.16 -28.86 -1.99
N ALA A 222 -8.11 -28.58 -2.88
CA ALA A 222 -9.52 -28.92 -2.71
C ALA A 222 -10.23 -29.11 -4.05
N ASN A 223 -11.47 -29.59 -3.99
CA ASN A 223 -12.32 -29.74 -5.17
C ASN A 223 -12.90 -28.37 -5.59
N VAL A 224 -12.07 -27.53 -6.18
CA VAL A 224 -12.39 -26.17 -6.63
C VAL A 224 -12.97 -26.22 -8.04
N THR A 225 -14.00 -25.46 -8.29
CA THR A 225 -14.67 -25.32 -9.59
C THR A 225 -14.61 -23.88 -10.10
N THR A 226 -14.93 -23.69 -11.37
CA THR A 226 -15.03 -22.34 -11.97
C THR A 226 -16.21 -21.52 -11.41
N ASP A 227 -17.17 -22.18 -10.75
CA ASP A 227 -18.32 -21.51 -10.12
C ASP A 227 -17.99 -20.94 -8.74
N ASP A 228 -16.80 -21.27 -8.19
CA ASP A 228 -16.39 -20.76 -6.88
C ASP A 228 -15.94 -19.30 -6.96
N THR A 229 -15.88 -18.67 -5.80
CA THR A 229 -15.36 -17.31 -5.61
C THR A 229 -14.16 -17.35 -4.67
N MET A 230 -13.04 -16.78 -5.10
CA MET A 230 -11.87 -16.58 -4.27
C MET A 230 -11.86 -15.16 -3.69
N LYS A 231 -11.55 -15.04 -2.41
CA LYS A 231 -11.29 -13.78 -1.75
C LYS A 231 -9.85 -13.78 -1.22
N VAL A 232 -9.11 -12.75 -1.49
CA VAL A 232 -7.81 -12.49 -0.87
C VAL A 232 -7.94 -11.42 0.19
N ILE A 233 -7.18 -11.56 1.28
CA ILE A 233 -7.08 -10.60 2.37
C ILE A 233 -5.60 -10.29 2.56
N ALA A 234 -5.25 -9.03 2.46
CA ALA A 234 -3.89 -8.54 2.63
C ALA A 234 -3.57 -8.22 4.10
N LEU A 235 -2.30 -8.04 4.41
CA LEU A 235 -1.82 -7.67 5.76
C LEU A 235 -2.38 -6.33 6.26
N ASP A 236 -2.67 -5.40 5.35
CA ASP A 236 -3.27 -4.10 5.65
C ASP A 236 -4.80 -4.14 5.70
N SER A 237 -5.38 -5.35 5.66
CA SER A 237 -6.83 -5.60 5.59
C SER A 237 -7.52 -5.18 4.29
N TYR A 238 -6.75 -4.95 3.21
CA TYR A 238 -7.30 -4.84 1.87
C TYR A 238 -7.91 -6.18 1.47
N GLU A 239 -9.13 -6.14 0.94
CA GLU A 239 -9.86 -7.33 0.50
C GLU A 239 -10.20 -7.21 -0.99
N MET A 240 -10.03 -8.30 -1.75
CA MET A 240 -10.38 -8.38 -3.16
C MET A 240 -10.99 -9.74 -3.48
N THR A 241 -12.07 -9.72 -4.27
CA THR A 241 -12.77 -10.93 -4.68
C THR A 241 -12.50 -11.23 -6.16
N TYR A 242 -12.27 -12.49 -6.49
CA TYR A 242 -12.01 -12.97 -7.85
C TYR A 242 -13.00 -14.06 -8.22
N SER A 243 -13.45 -14.05 -9.47
CA SER A 243 -14.14 -15.18 -10.10
C SER A 243 -13.15 -16.31 -10.37
N MET A 244 -13.45 -17.52 -9.92
CA MET A 244 -12.63 -18.68 -10.27
C MET A 244 -12.67 -19.00 -11.76
N ALA A 245 -13.72 -18.60 -12.47
CA ALA A 245 -13.77 -18.71 -13.94
C ALA A 245 -12.69 -17.82 -14.60
N ASP A 246 -12.53 -16.57 -14.13
CA ASP A 246 -11.50 -15.66 -14.66
C ASP A 246 -10.10 -16.12 -14.29
N LEU A 247 -9.93 -16.71 -13.11
CA LEU A 247 -8.62 -17.26 -12.67
C LEU A 247 -8.25 -18.55 -13.42
N ALA A 248 -9.23 -19.29 -13.89
CA ALA A 248 -9.06 -20.49 -14.71
C ALA A 248 -8.82 -20.20 -16.19
N ASP A 249 -9.22 -19.01 -16.67
CA ASP A 249 -9.00 -18.60 -18.06
C ASP A 249 -7.53 -18.25 -18.30
N THR A 250 -6.88 -19.09 -19.10
CA THR A 250 -5.47 -18.92 -19.49
C THR A 250 -5.28 -18.39 -20.91
N SER A 251 -6.34 -17.93 -21.58
CA SER A 251 -6.32 -17.53 -22.99
C SER A 251 -5.36 -16.37 -23.28
N ASP A 252 -5.18 -15.47 -22.30
CA ASP A 252 -4.31 -14.29 -22.40
C ASP A 252 -3.22 -14.24 -21.29
N GLY A 253 -3.05 -15.33 -20.54
CA GLY A 253 -2.07 -15.46 -19.46
C GLY A 253 -2.61 -16.23 -18.27
N VAL A 254 -1.76 -16.40 -17.25
CA VAL A 254 -2.05 -17.19 -16.04
C VAL A 254 -2.01 -16.28 -14.82
N TRP A 255 -3.04 -16.31 -13.99
CA TRP A 255 -3.03 -15.66 -12.70
C TRP A 255 -2.16 -16.43 -11.70
N ILE A 256 -1.25 -15.72 -11.03
CA ILE A 256 -0.34 -16.30 -10.04
C ILE A 256 -0.39 -15.54 -8.71
N PHE A 257 -0.08 -16.23 -7.62
CA PHE A 257 0.44 -15.62 -6.40
C PHE A 257 1.93 -15.42 -6.62
N ALA A 258 2.31 -14.20 -7.01
CA ALA A 258 3.71 -13.84 -7.25
C ALA A 258 4.40 -13.45 -5.95
N PHE A 259 5.62 -13.94 -5.73
CA PHE A 259 6.48 -13.62 -4.59
C PHE A 259 7.95 -13.42 -5.01
N ILE A 260 8.24 -13.51 -6.31
CA ILE A 260 9.51 -13.14 -6.92
C ILE A 260 9.22 -12.10 -8.01
N MET A 261 10.10 -11.12 -8.15
CA MET A 261 10.10 -10.15 -9.24
C MET A 261 11.52 -9.94 -9.73
N ASP A 262 11.73 -10.12 -11.04
CA ASP A 262 13.03 -9.99 -11.71
C ASP A 262 14.15 -10.85 -11.06
N GLY A 263 13.78 -12.06 -10.62
CA GLY A 263 14.68 -13.04 -10.01
C GLY A 263 14.91 -12.87 -8.50
N GLU A 264 14.45 -11.77 -7.91
CA GLU A 264 14.62 -11.45 -6.50
C GLU A 264 13.30 -11.63 -5.70
N PRO A 265 13.34 -11.95 -4.40
CA PRO A 265 12.16 -11.93 -3.57
C PRO A 265 11.45 -10.59 -3.67
N MET A 266 10.12 -10.60 -3.74
CA MET A 266 9.37 -9.35 -3.71
C MET A 266 9.64 -8.62 -2.38
N PRO A 267 9.88 -7.30 -2.43
CA PRO A 267 10.15 -6.53 -1.23
C PRO A 267 8.95 -6.57 -0.27
N GLU A 268 9.24 -6.43 1.02
CA GLU A 268 8.21 -6.41 2.07
C GLU A 268 7.20 -5.26 1.86
N ASP A 269 7.64 -4.15 1.31
CA ASP A 269 6.81 -3.08 0.75
C ASP A 269 7.07 -2.98 -0.77
N PRO A 270 6.12 -3.29 -1.63
CA PRO A 270 4.65 -3.40 -1.47
C PRO A 270 4.14 -4.79 -1.02
N GLY A 271 4.92 -5.58 -0.33
CA GLY A 271 4.53 -6.84 0.28
C GLY A 271 5.01 -8.09 -0.46
N PRO A 272 5.24 -9.17 0.31
CA PRO A 272 5.95 -10.36 -0.17
C PRO A 272 5.14 -11.20 -1.17
N VAL A 273 3.82 -10.99 -1.26
CA VAL A 273 2.95 -11.72 -2.20
C VAL A 273 1.97 -10.76 -2.87
N ARG A 274 1.81 -10.96 -4.18
CA ARG A 274 0.81 -10.21 -4.96
C ARG A 274 0.08 -11.13 -5.92
N THR A 275 -1.16 -10.76 -6.27
CA THR A 275 -1.86 -11.35 -7.42
C THR A 275 -1.47 -10.63 -8.69
N ILE A 276 -1.11 -11.36 -9.73
CA ILE A 276 -0.82 -10.79 -11.05
C ILE A 276 -1.07 -11.82 -12.16
N LYS A 277 -1.41 -11.35 -13.36
CA LYS A 277 -1.50 -12.18 -14.56
C LYS A 277 -0.18 -12.13 -15.31
N VAL A 278 0.36 -13.29 -15.68
CA VAL A 278 1.65 -13.44 -16.36
C VAL A 278 1.51 -14.31 -17.60
N GLY A 279 2.37 -14.11 -18.57
CA GLY A 279 2.36 -14.90 -19.82
C GLY A 279 3.39 -14.41 -20.83
N ASP A 280 3.69 -15.22 -21.86
CA ASP A 280 4.69 -14.89 -22.88
C ASP A 280 4.29 -13.65 -23.72
N ASN A 281 3.01 -13.32 -23.76
CA ASN A 281 2.45 -12.12 -24.38
C ASN A 281 2.49 -10.88 -23.46
N ASN A 282 3.05 -11.00 -22.24
CA ASN A 282 3.16 -9.93 -21.25
C ASN A 282 1.80 -9.24 -20.96
N PRO A 283 0.81 -9.98 -20.43
CA PRO A 283 -0.54 -9.47 -20.23
C PRO A 283 -0.56 -8.25 -19.31
N ASN A 284 -1.48 -7.33 -19.57
CA ASN A 284 -1.69 -6.15 -18.75
C ASN A 284 -3.02 -6.27 -18.00
N ILE A 285 -2.98 -6.05 -16.69
CA ILE A 285 -4.18 -6.01 -15.86
C ILE A 285 -4.35 -4.63 -15.24
N ASP A 286 -5.57 -4.31 -14.81
CA ASP A 286 -5.82 -3.14 -13.99
C ASP A 286 -5.18 -3.30 -12.61
N GLY A 287 -4.57 -2.23 -12.13
CA GLY A 287 -3.79 -2.24 -10.88
C GLY A 287 -4.59 -2.63 -9.63
N HIS A 288 -5.91 -2.34 -9.61
CA HIS A 288 -6.77 -2.76 -8.51
C HIS A 288 -6.94 -4.29 -8.42
N LEU A 289 -6.80 -5.00 -9.53
CA LEU A 289 -6.81 -6.46 -9.57
C LEU A 289 -5.48 -7.09 -9.09
N SER A 290 -4.43 -6.29 -8.92
CA SER A 290 -3.14 -6.73 -8.39
C SER A 290 -3.09 -6.50 -6.88
N ALA A 291 -3.81 -7.30 -6.11
CA ALA A 291 -3.78 -7.22 -4.65
C ALA A 291 -2.35 -7.45 -4.13
N LYS A 292 -1.90 -6.56 -3.26
CA LYS A 292 -0.55 -6.60 -2.64
C LYS A 292 -0.63 -7.20 -1.24
N MET A 293 0.51 -7.58 -0.69
CA MET A 293 0.62 -8.05 0.69
C MET A 293 -0.36 -9.19 1.03
N VAL A 294 -0.70 -10.03 0.06
CA VAL A 294 -1.67 -11.11 0.25
C VAL A 294 -1.22 -12.01 1.40
N LYS A 295 -2.07 -12.16 2.42
CA LYS A 295 -1.81 -13.01 3.59
C LYS A 295 -2.73 -14.20 3.62
N THR A 296 -4.02 -14.00 3.43
CA THR A 296 -5.02 -15.05 3.53
C THR A 296 -5.81 -15.16 2.22
N VAL A 297 -6.02 -16.38 1.78
CA VAL A 297 -6.85 -16.73 0.62
C VAL A 297 -8.03 -17.55 1.12
N GLN A 298 -9.23 -17.09 0.83
CA GLN A 298 -10.49 -17.76 1.20
C GLN A 298 -11.24 -18.21 -0.04
N LEU A 299 -11.79 -19.42 0.00
CA LEU A 299 -12.69 -19.91 -1.04
C LEU A 299 -14.11 -19.94 -0.48
N ALA A 300 -15.01 -19.19 -1.09
CA ALA A 300 -16.36 -19.00 -0.57
C ALA A 300 -17.32 -20.16 -0.84
N GLY A 301 -16.99 -21.07 -1.76
CA GLY A 301 -17.86 -22.17 -2.15
C GLY A 301 -19.20 -21.71 -2.73
N LYS A 302 -19.26 -20.53 -3.32
CA LYS A 302 -20.46 -19.94 -3.95
C LYS A 302 -20.06 -19.15 -5.19
N PRO A 303 -20.98 -19.00 -6.17
CA PRO A 303 -20.70 -18.29 -7.41
C PRO A 303 -20.31 -16.84 -7.21
N PHE A 304 -19.34 -16.38 -8.01
CA PHE A 304 -19.06 -14.96 -8.15
C PHE A 304 -20.24 -14.27 -8.82
N ARG A 305 -20.76 -13.23 -8.18
CA ARG A 305 -21.89 -12.45 -8.72
C ARG A 305 -21.37 -11.09 -9.19
N PRO A 306 -21.17 -10.87 -10.51
CA PRO A 306 -20.77 -9.58 -11.03
C PRO A 306 -21.90 -8.56 -10.89
N TYR A 307 -21.52 -7.30 -10.75
CA TYR A 307 -22.39 -6.15 -10.91
C TYR A 307 -21.62 -4.95 -11.45
N THR A 308 -22.35 -3.97 -11.92
CA THR A 308 -21.82 -2.68 -12.34
C THR A 308 -22.58 -1.57 -11.63
N LEU A 309 -21.85 -0.62 -11.05
CA LEU A 309 -22.39 0.63 -10.54
C LEU A 309 -22.13 1.74 -11.57
N THR A 310 -23.19 2.25 -12.16
CA THR A 310 -23.09 3.37 -13.12
C THR A 310 -22.98 4.68 -12.36
N MET A 311 -21.89 5.41 -12.59
CA MET A 311 -21.64 6.76 -12.05
C MET A 311 -21.80 7.79 -13.16
N LYS A 312 -22.64 8.78 -12.99
CA LYS A 312 -22.91 9.85 -13.98
C LYS A 312 -22.80 11.22 -13.36
N GLY A 313 -22.29 12.18 -14.12
CA GLY A 313 -22.14 13.58 -13.72
C GLY A 313 -21.35 14.35 -14.77
N LEU A 314 -20.38 15.15 -14.34
CA LEU A 314 -19.41 15.79 -15.23
C LEU A 314 -18.52 14.77 -15.96
N MET A 315 -18.39 13.59 -15.38
CA MET A 315 -17.77 12.41 -15.95
C MET A 315 -18.76 11.23 -15.95
N HIS A 316 -18.41 10.16 -16.66
CA HIS A 316 -19.16 8.90 -16.68
C HIS A 316 -18.24 7.72 -16.44
N PHE A 317 -18.60 6.85 -15.49
CA PHE A 317 -17.87 5.61 -15.18
C PHE A 317 -18.83 4.46 -14.98
N GLU A 318 -18.41 3.29 -15.43
CA GLU A 318 -19.02 2.00 -15.11
C GLU A 318 -18.06 1.28 -14.16
N LEU A 319 -18.37 1.26 -12.86
CA LEU A 319 -17.56 0.63 -11.84
C LEU A 319 -18.02 -0.82 -11.67
N ASP A 320 -17.15 -1.76 -12.02
CA ASP A 320 -17.41 -3.16 -11.75
C ASP A 320 -17.31 -3.49 -10.25
N ARG A 321 -17.73 -4.69 -9.89
CA ARG A 321 -17.68 -5.17 -8.50
C ARG A 321 -16.30 -4.98 -7.85
N GLN A 322 -15.24 -5.34 -8.56
CA GLN A 322 -13.89 -5.34 -8.03
C GLN A 322 -13.37 -3.91 -7.83
N THR A 323 -13.73 -2.98 -8.71
CA THR A 323 -13.44 -1.55 -8.53
C THR A 323 -14.13 -1.00 -7.28
N VAL A 324 -15.40 -1.33 -7.05
CA VAL A 324 -16.14 -0.93 -5.84
C VAL A 324 -15.54 -1.56 -4.59
N GLU A 325 -15.21 -2.86 -4.60
CA GLU A 325 -14.56 -3.55 -3.49
C GLU A 325 -13.19 -2.95 -3.15
N SER A 326 -12.40 -2.57 -4.16
CA SER A 326 -11.15 -1.83 -3.98
C SER A 326 -11.38 -0.50 -3.28
N GLY A 327 -12.38 0.27 -3.70
CA GLY A 327 -12.77 1.51 -3.05
C GLY A 327 -13.19 1.31 -1.60
N VAL A 328 -13.98 0.27 -1.32
CA VAL A 328 -14.37 -0.10 0.06
C VAL A 328 -13.14 -0.49 0.89
N SER A 329 -12.21 -1.25 0.35
CA SER A 329 -10.99 -1.67 1.07
C SER A 329 -10.10 -0.49 1.43
N CYS A 330 -10.00 0.52 0.54
CA CYS A 330 -9.22 1.74 0.80
C CYS A 330 -9.90 2.72 1.78
N HIS A 331 -11.24 2.76 1.79
CA HIS A 331 -12.05 3.76 2.50
C HIS A 331 -13.10 3.12 3.39
N LYS A 332 -12.82 1.95 3.92
CA LYS A 332 -13.72 1.10 4.70
C LYS A 332 -14.40 1.86 5.84
N THR A 333 -15.71 2.01 5.75
CA THR A 333 -16.52 2.63 6.80
C THR A 333 -17.67 1.70 7.17
N THR A 334 -17.97 1.61 8.46
CA THR A 334 -19.05 0.77 8.99
C THR A 334 -20.03 1.61 9.78
N VAL A 335 -21.32 1.45 9.51
CA VAL A 335 -22.41 2.10 10.24
C VAL A 335 -23.38 1.08 10.80
N GLU A 336 -24.06 1.44 11.88
CA GLU A 336 -25.24 0.72 12.37
C GLU A 336 -26.50 1.30 11.75
N TYR A 337 -27.14 0.54 10.90
CA TYR A 337 -28.38 0.96 10.24
C TYR A 337 -29.59 0.28 10.85
N LYS A 338 -30.62 1.06 11.17
CA LYS A 338 -31.87 0.58 11.76
C LYS A 338 -32.97 0.49 10.70
N SER A 339 -33.40 -0.70 10.40
CA SER A 339 -34.53 -1.01 9.53
C SER A 339 -35.76 -1.49 10.34
N LYS A 340 -36.86 -1.78 9.65
CA LYS A 340 -38.04 -2.44 10.28
C LYS A 340 -37.69 -3.83 10.84
N ALA A 341 -36.68 -4.49 10.28
CA ALA A 341 -36.25 -5.83 10.70
C ALA A 341 -35.26 -5.79 11.88
N GLY A 342 -34.86 -4.60 12.35
CA GLY A 342 -33.90 -4.42 13.43
C GLY A 342 -32.65 -3.64 12.98
N THR A 343 -31.66 -3.58 13.88
CA THR A 343 -30.36 -2.92 13.64
C THR A 343 -29.36 -3.94 13.13
N ALA A 344 -28.55 -3.55 12.14
CA ALA A 344 -27.46 -4.37 11.61
C ALA A 344 -26.27 -3.46 11.23
N LYS A 345 -25.06 -4.03 11.24
CA LYS A 345 -23.84 -3.37 10.80
C LYS A 345 -23.71 -3.50 9.28
N TYR A 346 -23.50 -2.38 8.62
CA TYR A 346 -23.24 -2.33 7.18
C TYR A 346 -21.89 -1.70 6.94
N THR A 347 -21.10 -2.33 6.06
CA THR A 347 -19.76 -1.83 5.68
C THR A 347 -19.77 -1.50 4.20
N GLY A 348 -19.16 -0.38 3.87
CA GLY A 348 -19.09 0.14 2.50
C GLY A 348 -18.18 1.35 2.38
N ILE A 349 -18.45 2.15 1.38
CA ILE A 349 -17.75 3.40 1.09
C ILE A 349 -18.68 4.60 1.37
N PRO A 350 -18.21 5.69 2.00
CA PRO A 350 -18.99 6.92 2.13
C PRO A 350 -19.46 7.43 0.78
N LEU A 351 -20.74 7.82 0.69
CA LEU A 351 -21.34 8.24 -0.57
C LEU A 351 -20.60 9.42 -1.22
N TRP A 352 -20.16 10.39 -0.43
CA TRP A 352 -19.43 11.56 -0.94
C TRP A 352 -18.12 11.16 -1.66
N MET A 353 -17.45 10.06 -1.24
CA MET A 353 -16.24 9.58 -1.92
C MET A 353 -16.54 8.98 -3.30
N LEU A 354 -17.72 8.41 -3.50
CA LEU A 354 -18.16 7.97 -4.82
C LEU A 354 -18.49 9.15 -5.73
N LEU A 355 -19.00 10.25 -5.19
CA LEU A 355 -19.28 11.46 -5.98
C LEU A 355 -18.01 12.04 -6.61
N ALA A 356 -16.86 11.88 -5.96
CA ALA A 356 -15.55 12.29 -6.48
C ALA A 356 -15.18 11.64 -7.83
N TYR A 357 -15.85 10.56 -8.23
CA TYR A 357 -15.66 9.97 -9.57
C TYR A 357 -16.24 10.85 -10.68
N VAL A 358 -17.25 11.66 -10.39
CA VAL A 358 -18.06 12.30 -11.44
C VAL A 358 -18.34 13.78 -11.21
N ASP A 359 -17.81 14.38 -10.14
CA ASP A 359 -18.07 15.78 -9.78
C ASP A 359 -16.95 16.75 -10.23
N ASP A 360 -15.84 16.25 -10.81
CA ASP A 360 -14.77 17.06 -11.39
C ASP A 360 -14.17 16.42 -12.64
N PRO A 361 -14.21 17.08 -13.82
CA PRO A 361 -13.65 16.52 -15.05
C PRO A 361 -12.10 16.55 -15.10
N ASN A 362 -11.45 17.28 -14.18
CA ASN A 362 -10.00 17.46 -14.21
C ASN A 362 -9.24 16.44 -13.34
N TYR A 363 -9.94 15.74 -12.44
CA TYR A 363 -9.34 14.82 -11.51
C TYR A 363 -9.87 13.41 -11.70
N ALA A 364 -9.01 12.48 -12.10
CA ALA A 364 -9.36 11.07 -12.00
C ALA A 364 -9.41 10.65 -10.52
N PRO A 365 -10.40 9.85 -10.11
CA PRO A 365 -10.70 9.53 -8.70
C PRO A 365 -9.54 8.93 -7.91
N HIS A 366 -8.52 8.39 -8.55
CA HIS A 366 -7.37 7.76 -7.89
C HIS A 366 -6.03 8.50 -8.12
N LYS A 367 -6.06 9.71 -8.68
CA LYS A 367 -4.88 10.62 -8.63
C LYS A 367 -4.79 11.34 -7.29
N GLN A 368 -5.33 10.72 -6.25
CA GLN A 368 -5.21 11.24 -4.90
C GLN A 368 -3.81 10.93 -4.37
N ASP A 369 -3.00 11.95 -4.37
CA ASP A 369 -1.99 12.12 -3.35
C ASP A 369 -2.74 12.29 -2.02
N SER A 370 -2.16 11.82 -0.92
CA SER A 370 -2.74 11.92 0.43
C SER A 370 -3.08 13.37 0.85
N SER A 371 -2.70 14.36 0.07
CA SER A 371 -2.95 15.79 0.25
C SER A 371 -4.08 16.34 -0.63
N ILE A 372 -4.57 15.58 -1.62
CA ILE A 372 -5.60 16.05 -2.57
C ILE A 372 -6.72 15.01 -2.62
N ILE A 373 -7.85 15.34 -2.00
CA ILE A 373 -9.09 14.60 -2.20
C ILE A 373 -9.66 15.06 -3.53
N ALA A 374 -9.79 14.15 -4.50
CA ALA A 374 -10.39 14.43 -5.82
C ALA A 374 -11.91 14.63 -5.74
N TYR A 375 -12.39 15.26 -4.68
CA TYR A 375 -13.77 15.63 -4.41
C TYR A 375 -13.93 17.12 -4.59
N ASN A 376 -14.82 17.52 -5.50
CA ASN A 376 -15.05 18.93 -5.78
C ASN A 376 -15.94 19.57 -4.69
N ARG A 377 -15.31 19.83 -3.55
CA ARG A 377 -16.01 20.35 -2.38
C ARG A 377 -16.69 21.69 -2.64
N ASP A 378 -16.06 22.55 -3.43
CA ASP A 378 -16.65 23.85 -3.78
C ASP A 378 -17.94 23.70 -4.59
N LEU A 379 -17.98 22.73 -5.50
CA LEU A 379 -19.19 22.39 -6.26
C LEU A 379 -20.24 21.76 -5.35
N ALA A 380 -19.82 20.84 -4.47
CA ALA A 380 -20.73 20.18 -3.53
C ALA A 380 -21.39 21.15 -2.56
N LEU A 381 -20.65 22.14 -2.04
CA LEU A 381 -21.18 23.18 -1.15
C LEU A 381 -22.05 24.22 -1.86
N LYS A 382 -21.88 24.44 -3.18
CA LYS A 382 -22.83 25.23 -4.00
C LYS A 382 -24.17 24.52 -4.14
N GLY A 383 -24.17 23.22 -4.03
CA GLY A 383 -25.35 22.38 -4.07
C GLY A 383 -25.66 21.84 -5.47
N TYR A 384 -25.61 20.55 -5.62
CA TYR A 384 -26.16 19.81 -6.75
C TYR A 384 -27.04 18.67 -6.26
N ASN A 385 -27.82 18.11 -7.17
CA ASN A 385 -28.67 16.96 -6.85
C ASN A 385 -27.90 15.66 -7.05
N VAL A 386 -28.00 14.76 -6.08
CA VAL A 386 -27.47 13.40 -6.14
C VAL A 386 -28.62 12.41 -6.23
N LYS A 387 -28.82 11.86 -7.41
CA LYS A 387 -29.88 10.87 -7.65
C LYS A 387 -29.32 9.46 -7.52
N ILE A 388 -29.91 8.66 -6.65
CA ILE A 388 -29.51 7.27 -6.39
C ILE A 388 -30.65 6.38 -6.85
N THR A 389 -30.34 5.45 -7.77
CA THR A 389 -31.36 4.63 -8.46
C THR A 389 -31.12 3.16 -8.20
N ALA A 390 -32.18 2.44 -7.86
CA ALA A 390 -32.23 1.01 -7.68
C ALA A 390 -32.47 0.27 -9.00
N MET A 391 -32.26 -1.05 -8.99
CA MET A 391 -32.48 -1.94 -10.13
C MET A 391 -33.91 -1.93 -10.65
N ASP A 392 -34.90 -1.73 -9.78
CA ASP A 392 -36.34 -1.66 -10.13
C ASP A 392 -36.78 -0.26 -10.62
N GLY A 393 -35.85 0.68 -10.72
CA GLY A 393 -36.10 2.06 -11.12
C GLY A 393 -36.55 3.00 -9.98
N TYR A 394 -36.72 2.49 -8.74
CA TYR A 394 -36.92 3.35 -7.58
C TYR A 394 -35.72 4.30 -7.41
N ALA A 395 -35.99 5.57 -7.17
CA ALA A 395 -34.92 6.52 -7.00
C ALA A 395 -35.24 7.54 -5.91
N ILE A 396 -34.19 8.05 -5.27
CA ILE A 396 -34.24 9.22 -4.39
C ILE A 396 -33.26 10.27 -4.87
N THR A 397 -33.48 11.49 -4.43
CA THR A 397 -32.56 12.60 -4.69
C THR A 397 -32.17 13.22 -3.36
N LEU A 398 -30.88 13.38 -3.14
CA LEU A 398 -30.27 14.04 -1.98
C LEU A 398 -29.56 15.31 -2.45
N ARG A 399 -29.24 16.19 -1.51
CA ARG A 399 -28.47 17.40 -1.78
C ARG A 399 -27.02 17.17 -1.42
N SER A 400 -26.12 17.62 -2.27
CA SER A 400 -24.67 17.42 -2.09
C SER A 400 -24.12 18.09 -0.83
N GLU A 401 -24.65 19.25 -0.45
CA GLU A 401 -24.27 19.98 0.76
C GLU A 401 -24.62 19.21 2.05
N GLU A 402 -25.64 18.33 2.03
CA GLU A 402 -25.97 17.43 3.15
C GLU A 402 -25.06 16.19 3.19
N LEU A 403 -24.32 15.94 2.09
CA LEU A 403 -23.42 14.83 1.93
C LEU A 403 -21.94 15.23 2.07
N ASP A 404 -21.64 16.53 2.18
CA ASP A 404 -20.27 17.04 2.20
C ASP A 404 -19.43 16.39 3.31
N MET A 405 -18.45 15.59 2.89
CA MET A 405 -17.56 14.81 3.79
C MET A 405 -18.28 14.01 4.87
N ASN A 406 -19.53 13.63 4.63
CA ASN A 406 -20.38 12.92 5.57
C ASN A 406 -20.10 11.41 5.51
N ASN A 407 -19.39 10.88 6.51
CA ASN A 407 -19.06 9.47 6.62
C ASN A 407 -20.18 8.61 7.22
N ASP A 408 -21.30 9.21 7.62
CA ASP A 408 -22.43 8.49 8.19
C ASP A 408 -23.43 8.01 7.12
N VAL A 409 -23.22 8.36 5.84
CA VAL A 409 -24.04 7.93 4.71
C VAL A 409 -23.19 7.09 3.75
N LEU A 410 -23.53 5.81 3.61
CA LEU A 410 -22.73 4.83 2.86
C LEU A 410 -23.51 4.21 1.69
N ILE A 411 -22.74 3.84 0.66
CA ILE A 411 -23.08 2.75 -0.24
C ILE A 411 -22.39 1.49 0.29
N ALA A 412 -23.17 0.57 0.84
CA ALA A 412 -22.65 -0.61 1.50
C ALA A 412 -22.64 -1.83 0.57
N THR A 413 -21.60 -2.67 0.77
CA THR A 413 -21.37 -3.93 0.04
C THR A 413 -21.60 -5.16 0.93
N THR A 414 -21.50 -5.00 2.27
CA THR A 414 -21.64 -6.11 3.21
C THR A 414 -22.56 -5.75 4.38
N LYS A 415 -23.14 -6.80 4.99
CA LYS A 415 -24.00 -6.73 6.16
C LYS A 415 -23.53 -7.72 7.21
N ASN A 416 -23.22 -7.24 8.40
CA ASN A 416 -22.67 -8.04 9.50
C ASN A 416 -21.42 -8.84 9.11
N GLY A 417 -20.59 -8.29 8.19
CA GLY A 417 -19.39 -8.94 7.68
C GLY A 417 -19.61 -9.93 6.52
N GLU A 418 -20.86 -10.19 6.17
CA GLU A 418 -21.25 -11.09 5.09
C GLU A 418 -21.70 -10.30 3.85
N GLU A 419 -21.70 -10.97 2.70
CA GLU A 419 -22.28 -10.43 1.47
C GLU A 419 -23.76 -10.05 1.68
N LEU A 420 -24.21 -8.98 1.02
CA LEU A 420 -25.60 -8.53 1.12
C LEU A 420 -26.59 -9.64 0.73
N PRO A 421 -27.70 -9.79 1.46
CA PRO A 421 -28.76 -10.73 1.08
C PRO A 421 -29.41 -10.33 -0.24
N GLU A 422 -30.02 -11.28 -0.95
CA GLU A 422 -30.57 -11.12 -2.30
C GLU A 422 -31.45 -9.87 -2.48
N GLY A 423 -32.30 -9.55 -1.50
CA GLY A 423 -33.17 -8.36 -1.55
C GLY A 423 -32.44 -7.03 -1.29
N GLU A 424 -31.14 -7.04 -1.01
CA GLU A 424 -30.30 -5.85 -0.81
C GLU A 424 -29.12 -5.81 -1.81
N TRP A 425 -28.79 -6.94 -2.44
CA TRP A 425 -27.73 -7.08 -3.45
C TRP A 425 -28.05 -6.29 -4.73
N PRO A 426 -27.07 -5.62 -5.42
CA PRO A 426 -25.63 -5.66 -5.14
C PRO A 426 -25.17 -4.64 -4.11
N LEU A 427 -25.83 -3.52 -3.98
CA LEU A 427 -25.43 -2.39 -3.16
C LEU A 427 -26.65 -1.80 -2.46
N ILE A 428 -26.46 -1.22 -1.29
CA ILE A 428 -27.54 -0.58 -0.53
C ILE A 428 -27.09 0.76 0.02
N LEU A 429 -27.95 1.79 -0.09
CA LEU A 429 -27.78 3.05 0.61
C LEU A 429 -28.25 2.91 2.06
N VAL A 430 -27.36 3.15 3.00
CA VAL A 430 -27.61 3.11 4.46
C VAL A 430 -26.94 4.30 5.15
N TRP A 431 -27.30 4.51 6.40
CA TRP A 431 -26.73 5.56 7.24
C TRP A 431 -26.67 5.16 8.71
N GLN A 432 -25.82 5.85 9.48
CA GLN A 432 -25.73 5.68 10.93
C GLN A 432 -27.05 6.12 11.59
N TYR A 433 -27.74 5.22 12.25
CA TYR A 433 -29.13 5.41 12.70
C TYR A 433 -29.35 6.52 13.74
N ASP A 434 -28.31 6.87 14.50
CA ASP A 434 -28.34 7.90 15.56
C ASP A 434 -27.52 9.14 15.22
N SER A 435 -27.05 9.27 13.98
CA SER A 435 -26.34 10.45 13.52
C SER A 435 -27.26 11.67 13.43
N THR A 436 -26.69 12.83 13.78
CA THR A 436 -27.36 14.15 13.62
C THR A 436 -27.09 14.77 12.26
N GLN A 437 -26.25 14.14 11.42
CA GLN A 437 -25.85 14.64 10.09
C GLN A 437 -26.57 13.90 8.95
N ILE A 438 -27.77 13.39 9.22
CA ILE A 438 -28.53 12.64 8.22
C ILE A 438 -29.33 13.59 7.33
N PRO A 439 -29.21 13.48 5.98
CA PRO A 439 -30.02 14.25 5.05
C PRO A 439 -31.53 14.13 5.35
N ALA A 440 -32.23 15.26 5.35
CA ALA A 440 -33.62 15.35 5.80
C ALA A 440 -34.59 14.43 5.01
N ASN A 441 -34.30 14.17 3.73
CA ASN A 441 -35.15 13.40 2.83
C ASN A 441 -34.60 12.00 2.51
N ILE A 442 -33.59 11.54 3.27
CA ILE A 442 -32.97 10.23 2.98
C ILE A 442 -33.97 9.09 3.16
N LYS A 443 -33.95 8.19 2.23
CA LYS A 443 -34.67 6.90 2.29
C LYS A 443 -33.71 5.80 1.86
N GLY A 444 -33.86 4.63 2.46
CA GLY A 444 -33.06 3.47 2.07
C GLY A 444 -33.36 3.08 0.61
N VAL A 445 -32.29 2.90 -0.16
CA VAL A 445 -32.37 2.39 -1.53
C VAL A 445 -31.62 1.08 -1.55
N LYS A 446 -32.34 -0.01 -1.78
CA LYS A 446 -31.78 -1.35 -1.95
C LYS A 446 -31.48 -1.60 -3.42
N GLN A 447 -30.54 -2.52 -3.67
CA GLN A 447 -30.20 -2.92 -5.04
C GLN A 447 -29.77 -1.71 -5.91
N VAL A 448 -28.92 -0.83 -5.34
CA VAL A 448 -28.43 0.35 -6.04
C VAL A 448 -27.61 -0.05 -7.27
N THR A 449 -27.92 0.56 -8.40
CA THR A 449 -27.24 0.33 -9.70
C THR A 449 -26.70 1.60 -10.32
N SER A 450 -27.18 2.78 -9.90
CA SER A 450 -26.69 4.04 -10.47
C SER A 450 -26.70 5.18 -9.45
N ILE A 451 -25.69 6.02 -9.54
CA ILE A 451 -25.57 7.30 -8.82
C ILE A 451 -25.29 8.38 -9.87
N GLU A 452 -26.11 9.45 -9.84
CA GLU A 452 -26.05 10.54 -10.82
C GLU A 452 -25.91 11.89 -10.11
N VAL A 453 -24.86 12.63 -10.44
CA VAL A 453 -24.68 14.04 -10.07
C VAL A 453 -25.35 14.90 -11.13
N ILE A 454 -26.33 15.71 -10.73
CA ILE A 454 -27.10 16.59 -11.60
C ILE A 454 -26.78 18.02 -11.15
N THR A 455 -25.96 18.70 -11.94
CA THR A 455 -25.66 20.14 -11.77
C THR A 455 -26.68 20.94 -12.55
N ASP A 456 -27.16 22.05 -11.98
CA ASP A 456 -28.06 23.00 -12.66
C ASP A 456 -27.36 23.69 -13.83
#